data_90c56e1c024101f398961fcb0cffd4fa
#
_entry.id   90c56e1c024101f398961fcb0cffd4fa
#
_cell.length_a   1.000
_cell.length_b   1.000
_cell.length_c   1.000
_cell.angle_alpha   90.00
_cell.angle_beta   90.00
_cell.angle_gamma   90.00
#
_symmetry.space_group_name_H-M   'P 1'
#
loop_
_entity.id
_entity.type
_entity.pdbx_description
1 polymer ?
#
loop_
_entity_poly.entity_id
_entity_poly.type
_entity_poly.pdbx_seq_one_letter_code
_entity_poly.pdbx_strand_id
1 'polypeptide(L)'
;SIPLSITQNEYSLLNRSAESEVLPCAAEVGLGVLAWSPLGRGVLTGKYLNGVPADSRGASPHLGPFVSPYLEPRARQIVQAVSMAADGLGSAPLEIALAWVRDTPGITSAIVGARTGAQLRGILTSEEITLPDIVRDALNEISAP
;
A
#
# COMPACT_ATOMS: atom_id res chain seq x y z
N SER A 1 21.76 -26.95 -6.50
CA SER A 1 21.24 -25.78 -5.79
C SER A 1 19.76 -25.62 -6.06
N ILE A 2 18.98 -25.24 -5.06
CA ILE A 2 17.57 -24.91 -5.24
C ILE A 2 17.52 -23.44 -5.69
N PRO A 3 16.94 -23.11 -6.84
CA PRO A 3 16.83 -21.73 -7.28
C PRO A 3 15.86 -20.95 -6.41
N LEU A 4 16.21 -19.73 -6.05
CA LEU A 4 15.27 -18.78 -5.44
C LEU A 4 14.29 -18.32 -6.54
N SER A 5 13.01 -18.21 -6.18
CA SER A 5 11.96 -17.82 -7.13
C SER A 5 11.25 -16.54 -6.74
N ILE A 6 11.25 -16.20 -5.44
CA ILE A 6 10.45 -15.09 -4.91
C ILE A 6 11.23 -14.41 -3.78
N THR A 7 11.09 -13.08 -3.71
CA THR A 7 11.45 -12.27 -2.53
C THR A 7 10.23 -11.58 -1.96
N GLN A 8 10.25 -11.23 -0.66
CA GLN A 8 9.19 -10.45 0.00
C GLN A 8 9.76 -9.16 0.56
N ASN A 9 9.13 -8.04 0.25
CA ASN A 9 9.57 -6.72 0.69
C ASN A 9 8.38 -5.86 1.12
N GLU A 10 8.59 -4.97 2.09
CA GLU A 10 7.59 -3.95 2.38
C GLU A 10 7.48 -3.01 1.19
N TYR A 11 6.25 -2.82 0.70
CA TYR A 11 6.03 -1.92 -0.42
C TYR A 11 4.62 -1.33 -0.39
N SER A 12 4.54 -0.01 -0.48
CA SER A 12 3.31 0.76 -0.53
C SER A 12 3.60 2.19 -0.95
N LEU A 13 2.57 3.01 -1.16
CA LEU A 13 2.72 4.47 -1.34
C LEU A 13 3.45 5.17 -0.18
N LEU A 14 3.51 4.56 1.02
CA LEU A 14 4.23 5.09 2.19
C LEU A 14 5.65 4.54 2.34
N ASN A 15 5.99 3.47 1.61
CA ASN A 15 7.33 2.90 1.63
C ASN A 15 7.69 2.38 0.23
N ARG A 16 8.48 3.15 -0.47
CA ARG A 16 8.93 2.86 -1.85
C ARG A 16 10.41 2.48 -1.92
N SER A 17 11.04 2.19 -0.79
CA SER A 17 12.49 1.90 -0.72
C SER A 17 12.93 0.72 -1.59
N ALA A 18 12.04 -0.25 -1.86
CA ALA A 18 12.35 -1.38 -2.72
C ALA A 18 12.63 -0.99 -4.20
N GLU A 19 12.21 0.19 -4.64
CA GLU A 19 12.37 0.64 -6.03
C GLU A 19 13.84 0.93 -6.40
N SER A 20 14.67 1.33 -5.42
CA SER A 20 16.05 1.72 -5.69
C SER A 20 16.96 0.53 -6.04
N GLU A 21 16.77 -0.62 -5.40
CA GLU A 21 17.66 -1.77 -5.54
C GLU A 21 16.92 -3.09 -5.71
N VAL A 22 15.89 -3.35 -4.90
CA VAL A 22 15.25 -4.66 -4.85
C VAL A 22 14.49 -4.99 -6.13
N LEU A 23 13.65 -4.08 -6.63
CA LEU A 23 12.87 -4.31 -7.85
C LEU A 23 13.79 -4.46 -9.07
N PRO A 24 14.81 -3.59 -9.30
CA PRO A 24 15.76 -3.79 -10.39
C PRO A 24 16.52 -5.11 -10.29
N CYS A 25 17.05 -5.45 -9.11
CA CYS A 25 17.78 -6.69 -8.90
C CYS A 25 16.88 -7.93 -9.13
N ALA A 26 15.65 -7.91 -8.60
CA ALA A 26 14.69 -9.00 -8.80
C ALA A 26 14.38 -9.21 -10.29
N ALA A 27 14.20 -8.13 -11.04
CA ALA A 27 13.98 -8.19 -12.49
C ALA A 27 15.19 -8.78 -13.23
N GLU A 28 16.41 -8.40 -12.87
CA GLU A 28 17.64 -8.88 -13.49
C GLU A 28 17.84 -10.40 -13.29
N VAL A 29 17.54 -10.90 -12.09
CA VAL A 29 17.72 -12.32 -11.75
C VAL A 29 16.47 -13.17 -11.92
N GLY A 30 15.37 -12.61 -12.40
CA GLY A 30 14.11 -13.32 -12.67
C GLY A 30 13.34 -13.74 -11.42
N LEU A 31 13.44 -12.97 -10.32
CA LEU A 31 12.66 -13.21 -9.09
C LEU A 31 11.29 -12.50 -9.14
N GLY A 32 10.25 -13.18 -8.65
CA GLY A 32 9.00 -12.53 -8.29
C GLY A 32 9.15 -11.69 -7.01
N VAL A 33 8.38 -10.61 -6.90
CA VAL A 33 8.36 -9.76 -5.70
C VAL A 33 6.97 -9.75 -5.10
N LEU A 34 6.87 -10.17 -3.83
CA LEU A 34 5.65 -10.06 -3.03
C LEU A 34 5.72 -8.83 -2.14
N ALA A 35 4.76 -7.92 -2.29
CA ALA A 35 4.65 -6.72 -1.49
C ALA A 35 3.88 -7.00 -0.20
N TRP A 36 4.54 -6.94 0.96
CA TRP A 36 3.83 -6.99 2.24
C TRP A 36 3.53 -5.58 2.77
N SER A 37 2.53 -5.46 3.63
CA SER A 37 1.97 -4.17 4.11
C SER A 37 1.58 -3.19 2.99
N PRO A 38 0.89 -3.61 1.92
CA PRO A 38 0.57 -2.75 0.78
C PRO A 38 -0.34 -1.56 1.15
N LEU A 39 -1.01 -1.63 2.31
CA LEU A 39 -1.82 -0.55 2.88
C LEU A 39 -1.06 0.30 3.91
N GLY A 40 0.27 0.24 3.94
CA GLY A 40 1.07 0.99 4.92
C GLY A 40 0.60 0.70 6.34
N ARG A 41 0.49 -0.59 6.71
CA ARG A 41 0.02 -1.05 8.02
C ARG A 41 -1.41 -0.59 8.36
N GLY A 42 -2.22 -0.34 7.32
CA GLY A 42 -3.60 0.13 7.41
C GLY A 42 -3.76 1.65 7.44
N VAL A 43 -2.69 2.42 7.31
CA VAL A 43 -2.75 3.89 7.30
C VAL A 43 -3.37 4.41 6.00
N LEU A 44 -3.09 3.78 4.86
CA LEU A 44 -3.64 4.13 3.55
C LEU A 44 -5.16 3.91 3.41
N THR A 45 -5.82 3.28 4.40
CA THR A 45 -7.29 3.23 4.43
C THR A 45 -7.93 4.57 4.81
N GLY A 46 -7.16 5.57 5.22
CA GLY A 46 -7.65 6.87 5.66
C GLY A 46 -8.14 6.92 7.11
N LYS A 47 -8.25 5.78 7.80
CA LYS A 47 -8.86 5.71 9.16
C LYS A 47 -8.12 6.52 10.23
N TYR A 48 -6.87 6.92 10.00
CA TYR A 48 -6.07 7.72 10.92
C TYR A 48 -6.08 9.22 10.62
N LEU A 49 -6.76 9.68 9.58
CA LEU A 49 -6.81 11.10 9.20
C LEU A 49 -7.40 12.00 10.28
N ASN A 50 -8.39 11.48 11.02
CA ASN A 50 -9.10 12.22 12.07
C ASN A 50 -8.73 11.77 13.49
N GLY A 51 -7.56 11.16 13.66
CA GLY A 51 -7.09 10.64 14.95
C GLY A 51 -6.88 9.13 14.91
N VAL A 52 -6.49 8.56 16.06
CA VAL A 52 -6.20 7.13 16.19
C VAL A 52 -7.44 6.43 16.77
N PRO A 53 -8.19 5.61 15.98
CA PRO A 53 -9.36 4.89 16.49
C PRO A 53 -8.96 3.91 17.60
N ALA A 54 -9.76 3.83 18.66
CA ALA A 54 -9.46 3.03 19.86
C ALA A 54 -9.34 1.51 19.57
N ASP A 55 -10.03 1.02 18.55
CA ASP A 55 -10.02 -0.38 18.09
C ASP A 55 -8.97 -0.67 17.00
N SER A 56 -8.11 0.32 16.70
CA SER A 56 -7.10 0.21 15.66
C SER A 56 -5.75 -0.33 16.18
N ARG A 57 -4.90 -0.78 15.24
CA ARG A 57 -3.52 -1.15 15.56
C ARG A 57 -2.72 0.00 16.15
N GLY A 58 -2.98 1.25 15.72
CA GLY A 58 -2.31 2.44 16.22
C GLY A 58 -2.58 2.72 17.70
N ALA A 59 -3.73 2.30 18.23
CA ALA A 59 -4.08 2.42 19.65
C ALA A 59 -3.54 1.27 20.51
N SER A 60 -3.04 0.19 19.89
CA SER A 60 -2.50 -0.97 20.62
C SER A 60 -1.14 -0.65 21.21
N PRO A 61 -0.89 -0.94 22.52
CA PRO A 61 0.42 -0.76 23.13
C PRO A 61 1.55 -1.52 22.41
N HIS A 62 1.22 -2.67 21.81
CA HIS A 62 2.19 -3.52 21.12
C HIS A 62 2.37 -3.18 19.64
N LEU A 63 1.32 -2.70 18.96
CA LEU A 63 1.33 -2.42 17.53
C LEU A 63 1.42 -0.93 17.20
N GLY A 64 1.15 -0.05 18.17
CA GLY A 64 1.26 1.40 17.99
C GLY A 64 2.63 1.84 17.49
N PRO A 65 3.74 1.41 18.10
CA PRO A 65 5.08 1.73 17.62
C PRO A 65 5.35 1.26 16.17
N PHE A 66 4.67 0.20 15.73
CA PHE A 66 4.78 -0.30 14.36
C PHE A 66 4.01 0.59 13.35
N VAL A 67 2.96 1.28 13.79
CA VAL A 67 2.15 2.17 12.93
C VAL A 67 2.65 3.61 12.96
N SER A 68 3.18 4.06 14.09
CA SER A 68 3.53 5.47 14.34
C SER A 68 4.44 6.12 13.27
N PRO A 69 5.42 5.43 12.64
CA PRO A 69 6.24 6.04 11.59
C PRO A 69 5.43 6.47 10.37
N TYR A 70 4.24 5.87 10.18
CA TYR A 70 3.35 6.19 9.07
C TYR A 70 2.23 7.19 9.45
N LEU A 71 2.32 7.84 10.61
CA LEU A 71 1.39 8.89 11.05
C LEU A 71 2.00 10.30 10.95
N GLU A 72 3.21 10.41 10.42
CA GLU A 72 3.93 11.67 10.26
C GLU A 72 3.31 12.56 9.17
N PRO A 73 3.62 13.90 9.16
CA PRO A 73 2.99 14.85 8.24
C PRO A 73 3.08 14.45 6.77
N ARG A 74 4.23 13.92 6.31
CA ARG A 74 4.40 13.46 4.93
C ARG A 74 3.45 12.30 4.59
N ALA A 75 3.39 11.29 5.45
CA ALA A 75 2.49 10.17 5.27
C ALA A 75 1.02 10.63 5.22
N ARG A 76 0.66 11.61 6.06
CA ARG A 76 -0.68 12.20 6.06
C ARG A 76 -1.03 12.85 4.73
N GLN A 77 -0.10 13.57 4.08
CA GLN A 77 -0.32 14.17 2.76
C GLN A 77 -0.57 13.08 1.70
N ILE A 78 0.20 12.00 1.72
CA ILE A 78 -0.01 10.87 0.80
C ILE A 78 -1.38 10.23 1.02
N VAL A 79 -1.78 10.00 2.28
CA VAL A 79 -3.11 9.44 2.61
C VAL A 79 -4.24 10.35 2.15
N GLN A 80 -4.08 11.67 2.29
CA GLN A 80 -5.05 12.64 1.79
C GLN A 80 -5.18 12.57 0.27
N ALA A 81 -4.07 12.47 -0.46
CA ALA A 81 -4.09 12.32 -1.92
C ALA A 81 -4.78 11.02 -2.35
N VAL A 82 -4.52 9.90 -1.65
CA VAL A 82 -5.22 8.63 -1.90
C VAL A 82 -6.73 8.77 -1.65
N SER A 83 -7.13 9.46 -0.57
CA SER A 83 -8.54 9.70 -0.27
C SER A 83 -9.22 10.57 -1.32
N MET A 84 -8.55 11.64 -1.79
CA MET A 84 -9.07 12.49 -2.87
C MET A 84 -9.23 11.72 -4.19
N ALA A 85 -8.25 10.87 -4.53
CA ALA A 85 -8.34 10.01 -5.70
C ALA A 85 -9.52 9.03 -5.59
N ALA A 86 -9.72 8.44 -4.41
CA ALA A 86 -10.81 7.53 -4.13
C ALA A 86 -12.17 8.24 -4.29
N ASP A 87 -12.33 9.42 -3.71
CA ASP A 87 -13.56 10.23 -3.83
C ASP A 87 -13.84 10.57 -5.31
N GLY A 88 -12.81 10.96 -6.06
CA GLY A 88 -12.94 11.30 -7.48
C GLY A 88 -13.30 10.11 -8.38
N LEU A 89 -12.94 8.90 -7.97
CA LEU A 89 -13.23 7.66 -8.71
C LEU A 89 -14.43 6.89 -8.17
N GLY A 90 -15.07 7.38 -7.09
CA GLY A 90 -16.18 6.68 -6.44
C GLY A 90 -15.77 5.36 -5.81
N SER A 91 -14.52 5.27 -5.32
CA SER A 91 -13.90 4.08 -4.75
C SER A 91 -13.50 4.30 -3.28
N ALA A 92 -13.07 3.25 -2.60
CA ALA A 92 -12.51 3.37 -1.26
C ALA A 92 -10.98 3.62 -1.32
N PRO A 93 -10.39 4.36 -0.36
CA PRO A 93 -8.94 4.60 -0.32
C PRO A 93 -8.10 3.32 -0.37
N LEU A 94 -8.56 2.25 0.30
CA LEU A 94 -7.85 0.96 0.28
C LEU A 94 -7.79 0.37 -1.14
N GLU A 95 -8.85 0.55 -1.95
CA GLU A 95 -8.92 0.02 -3.30
C GLU A 95 -7.92 0.74 -4.22
N ILE A 96 -7.82 2.07 -4.09
CA ILE A 96 -6.83 2.88 -4.81
C ILE A 96 -5.40 2.46 -4.45
N ALA A 97 -5.12 2.33 -3.15
CA ALA A 97 -3.79 1.96 -2.68
C ALA A 97 -3.38 0.54 -3.14
N LEU A 98 -4.29 -0.42 -3.11
CA LEU A 98 -4.02 -1.79 -3.58
C LEU A 98 -3.87 -1.87 -5.10
N ALA A 99 -4.73 -1.18 -5.86
CA ALA A 99 -4.62 -1.09 -7.31
C ALA A 99 -3.27 -0.47 -7.72
N TRP A 100 -2.82 0.57 -7.03
CA TRP A 100 -1.52 1.18 -7.27
C TRP A 100 -0.37 0.19 -7.06
N VAL A 101 -0.37 -0.59 -5.95
CA VAL A 101 0.65 -1.62 -5.69
C VAL A 101 0.60 -2.73 -6.73
N ARG A 102 -0.60 -3.26 -7.03
CA ARG A 102 -0.80 -4.32 -8.03
C ARG A 102 -0.22 -3.95 -9.38
N ASP A 103 -0.46 -2.72 -9.81
CA ASP A 103 -0.08 -2.26 -11.14
C ASP A 103 1.33 -1.66 -11.20
N THR A 104 2.08 -1.71 -10.09
CA THR A 104 3.48 -1.26 -10.08
C THR A 104 4.38 -2.27 -10.82
N PRO A 105 5.14 -1.83 -11.84
CA PRO A 105 6.07 -2.70 -12.54
C PRO A 105 7.07 -3.37 -11.59
N GLY A 106 7.25 -4.68 -11.73
CA GLY A 106 8.14 -5.48 -10.89
C GLY A 106 7.48 -6.08 -9.64
N ILE A 107 6.28 -5.66 -9.27
CA ILE A 107 5.49 -6.31 -8.21
C ILE A 107 4.71 -7.49 -8.82
N THR A 108 4.88 -8.67 -8.24
CA THR A 108 4.17 -9.88 -8.68
C THR A 108 2.82 -10.00 -7.99
N SER A 109 2.76 -9.72 -6.69
CA SER A 109 1.50 -9.78 -5.93
C SER A 109 1.61 -8.99 -4.63
N ALA A 110 0.47 -8.52 -4.13
CA ALA A 110 0.35 -7.91 -2.81
C ALA A 110 -0.09 -8.96 -1.77
N ILE A 111 0.54 -8.95 -0.60
CA ILE A 111 0.14 -9.79 0.54
C ILE A 111 -0.81 -8.98 1.41
N VAL A 112 -2.04 -9.44 1.51
CA VAL A 112 -3.10 -8.80 2.27
C VAL A 112 -3.66 -9.72 3.34
N GLY A 113 -4.20 -9.14 4.41
CA GLY A 113 -4.87 -9.87 5.47
C GLY A 113 -6.13 -9.16 5.92
N ALA A 114 -7.24 -9.88 6.00
CA ALA A 114 -8.52 -9.39 6.48
C ALA A 114 -8.92 -10.07 7.79
N ARG A 115 -9.51 -9.31 8.73
CA ARG A 115 -10.06 -9.85 9.98
C ARG A 115 -11.56 -10.13 9.88
N THR A 116 -12.23 -9.56 8.87
CA THR A 116 -13.66 -9.71 8.64
C THR A 116 -13.96 -9.97 7.17
N GLY A 117 -15.11 -10.62 6.88
CA GLY A 117 -15.56 -10.81 5.51
C GLY A 117 -15.80 -9.49 4.76
N ALA A 118 -16.21 -8.42 5.46
CA ALA A 118 -16.38 -7.10 4.86
C ALA A 118 -15.04 -6.52 4.39
N GLN A 119 -13.99 -6.64 5.22
CA GLN A 119 -12.63 -6.23 4.82
C GLN A 119 -12.12 -7.03 3.62
N LEU A 120 -12.34 -8.35 3.61
CA LEU A 120 -11.94 -9.19 2.49
C LEU A 120 -12.65 -8.78 1.18
N ARG A 121 -13.95 -8.54 1.23
CA ARG A 121 -14.69 -8.04 0.06
C ARG A 121 -14.11 -6.73 -0.48
N GLY A 122 -13.87 -5.73 0.38
CA GLY A 122 -13.25 -4.48 -0.04
C GLY A 122 -11.86 -4.67 -0.67
N ILE A 123 -11.06 -5.61 -0.14
CA ILE A 123 -9.76 -5.96 -0.75
C ILE A 123 -9.97 -6.57 -2.15
N LEU A 124 -10.89 -7.51 -2.31
CA LEU A 124 -11.14 -8.16 -3.60
C LEU A 124 -11.71 -7.19 -4.65
N THR A 125 -12.52 -6.20 -4.23
CA THR A 125 -13.01 -5.14 -5.14
C THR A 125 -11.85 -4.35 -5.77
N SER A 126 -10.70 -4.24 -5.11
CA SER A 126 -9.53 -3.55 -5.67
C SER A 126 -9.03 -4.16 -6.99
N GLU A 127 -9.33 -5.43 -7.25
CA GLU A 127 -8.95 -6.11 -8.51
C GLU A 127 -9.75 -5.58 -9.72
N GLU A 128 -10.91 -4.97 -9.48
CA GLU A 128 -11.75 -4.38 -10.52
C GLU A 128 -11.39 -2.91 -10.82
N ILE A 129 -10.56 -2.29 -9.97
CA ILE A 129 -10.17 -0.89 -10.11
C ILE A 129 -9.09 -0.74 -11.19
N THR A 130 -9.35 0.13 -12.16
CA THR A 130 -8.34 0.61 -13.10
C THR A 130 -8.00 2.05 -12.77
N LEU A 131 -6.76 2.31 -12.37
CA LEU A 131 -6.29 3.67 -12.11
C LEU A 131 -6.03 4.40 -13.42
N PRO A 132 -6.67 5.56 -13.68
CA PRO A 132 -6.29 6.43 -14.78
C PRO A 132 -4.82 6.86 -14.65
N ASP A 133 -4.12 6.99 -15.76
CA ASP A 133 -2.69 7.35 -15.77
C ASP A 133 -2.41 8.64 -14.99
N ILE A 134 -3.28 9.68 -15.18
CA ILE A 134 -3.14 10.94 -14.46
C ILE A 134 -3.21 10.77 -12.91
N VAL A 135 -4.04 9.86 -12.43
CA VAL A 135 -4.15 9.57 -10.99
C VAL A 135 -2.92 8.81 -10.52
N ARG A 136 -2.47 7.82 -11.29
CA ARG A 136 -1.25 7.06 -11.01
C ARG A 136 -0.03 7.97 -10.94
N ASP A 137 0.14 8.87 -11.91
CA ASP A 137 1.26 9.82 -11.98
C ASP A 137 1.25 10.77 -10.78
N ALA A 138 0.08 11.32 -10.42
CA ALA A 138 -0.07 12.16 -9.24
C ALA A 138 0.29 11.43 -7.94
N LEU A 139 -0.13 10.16 -7.79
CA LEU A 139 0.23 9.33 -6.64
C LEU A 139 1.73 9.00 -6.64
N ASN A 140 2.33 8.74 -7.79
CA ASN A 140 3.77 8.53 -7.93
C ASN A 140 4.56 9.77 -7.50
N GLU A 141 4.14 10.96 -7.94
CA GLU A 141 4.79 12.21 -7.61
C GLU A 141 4.73 12.53 -6.11
N ILE A 142 3.54 12.48 -5.50
CA ILE A 142 3.38 12.83 -4.08
C ILE A 142 4.05 11.82 -3.15
N SER A 143 4.18 10.56 -3.56
CA SER A 143 4.80 9.50 -2.77
C SER A 143 6.27 9.24 -3.11
N ALA A 144 6.86 10.01 -4.03
CA ALA A 144 8.28 9.86 -4.41
C ALA A 144 9.20 9.91 -3.19
N PRO A 145 10.23 9.03 -3.10
CA PRO A 145 11.16 8.97 -1.97
C PRO A 145 11.89 10.28 -1.68
#